data_f2eb3d751dad7a3940b06086e10c7262
#
_entry.id   f2eb3d751dad7a3940b06086e10c7262
#
_cell.length_a   1.000
_cell.length_b   1.000
_cell.length_c   1.000
_cell.angle_alpha   90.00
_cell.angle_beta   90.00
_cell.angle_gamma   90.00
#
_symmetry.space_group_name_H-M   'P 1'
#
loop_
_entity.id
_entity.type
_entity.pdbx_description
1 polymer ?
#
loop_
_entity_poly.entity_id
_entity_poly.type
_entity_poly.pdbx_seq_one_letter_code
_entity_poly.pdbx_strand_id
1 'polypeptide(L)'
;MNKILKVIKVLFNTLVTMILILGTLFIFLYVIGIEPFVVETGSMEPTIQRGSLSFINKHVEYDNINENDVIAFSLPSGKKATHRVIKKTDRGLETKGDSNNNSDGISTTNANYVGKNVFSIPKLGYAVMLIQTTKGKIIMGTMILIILILGLLFGDNKKGKRFKKE
;
A
#
# COMPACT_ATOMS: atom_id res chain seq x y z
N MET A 1 -34.25 18.33 -14.02
CA MET A 1 -33.51 17.28 -13.27
C MET A 1 -33.75 17.48 -11.79
N ASN A 2 -34.28 16.47 -11.12
CA ASN A 2 -34.69 16.53 -9.71
C ASN A 2 -33.48 16.89 -8.83
N LYS A 3 -33.66 17.72 -7.78
CA LYS A 3 -32.58 18.15 -6.86
C LYS A 3 -31.82 16.94 -6.29
N ILE A 4 -32.52 15.85 -5.99
CA ILE A 4 -31.95 14.61 -5.48
C ILE A 4 -30.97 13.99 -6.47
N LEU A 5 -31.34 13.91 -7.76
CA LEU A 5 -30.47 13.37 -8.81
C LEU A 5 -29.20 14.19 -9.01
N LYS A 6 -29.27 15.53 -8.84
CA LYS A 6 -28.07 16.38 -8.88
C LYS A 6 -27.13 16.06 -7.72
N VAL A 7 -27.65 15.91 -6.50
CA VAL A 7 -26.84 15.56 -5.33
C VAL A 7 -26.16 14.20 -5.49
N ILE A 8 -26.93 13.18 -5.92
CA ILE A 8 -26.38 11.83 -6.18
C ILE A 8 -25.24 11.90 -7.20
N LYS A 9 -25.43 12.64 -8.31
CA LYS A 9 -24.40 12.80 -9.35
C LYS A 9 -23.14 13.48 -8.79
N VAL A 10 -23.27 14.52 -7.98
CA VAL A 10 -22.12 15.20 -7.35
C VAL A 10 -21.38 14.24 -6.43
N LEU A 11 -22.08 13.53 -5.56
CA LEU A 11 -21.47 12.56 -4.64
C LEU A 11 -20.74 11.44 -5.41
N PHE A 12 -21.36 10.90 -6.45
CA PHE A 12 -20.76 9.88 -7.31
C PHE A 12 -19.48 10.40 -7.97
N ASN A 13 -19.53 11.56 -8.61
CA ASN A 13 -18.36 12.13 -9.27
C ASN A 13 -17.23 12.44 -8.28
N THR A 14 -17.55 12.94 -7.08
CA THR A 14 -16.58 13.18 -6.02
C THR A 14 -15.91 11.88 -5.57
N LEU A 15 -16.69 10.81 -5.37
CA LEU A 15 -16.16 9.50 -5.01
C LEU A 15 -15.21 8.95 -6.09
N VAL A 16 -15.65 8.98 -7.36
CA VAL A 16 -14.81 8.51 -8.48
C VAL A 16 -13.52 9.33 -8.58
N THR A 17 -13.60 10.66 -8.46
CA THR A 17 -12.41 11.53 -8.47
C THR A 17 -11.46 11.19 -7.33
N MET A 18 -11.98 10.95 -6.13
CA MET A 18 -11.16 10.56 -4.96
C MET A 18 -10.45 9.22 -5.19
N ILE A 19 -11.14 8.22 -5.77
CA ILE A 19 -10.55 6.92 -6.12
C ILE A 19 -9.43 7.10 -7.16
N LEU A 20 -9.63 7.94 -8.18
CA LEU A 20 -8.63 8.21 -9.20
C LEU A 20 -7.40 8.91 -8.62
N ILE A 21 -7.58 9.88 -7.74
CA ILE A 21 -6.47 10.58 -7.06
C ILE A 21 -5.66 9.58 -6.22
N LEU A 22 -6.33 8.77 -5.40
CA LEU A 22 -5.66 7.75 -4.59
C LEU A 22 -4.93 6.72 -5.46
N GLY A 23 -5.57 6.24 -6.53
CA GLY A 23 -4.94 5.31 -7.47
C GLY A 23 -3.70 5.90 -8.14
N THR A 24 -3.78 7.15 -8.58
CA THR A 24 -2.64 7.86 -9.17
C THR A 24 -1.50 8.04 -8.15
N LEU A 25 -1.83 8.36 -6.89
CA LEU A 25 -0.84 8.44 -5.82
C LEU A 25 -0.13 7.10 -5.58
N PHE A 26 -0.86 5.98 -5.54
CA PHE A 26 -0.25 4.66 -5.39
C PHE A 26 0.66 4.30 -6.58
N ILE A 27 0.23 4.60 -7.82
CA ILE A 27 1.06 4.41 -9.01
C ILE A 27 2.32 5.26 -8.92
N PHE A 28 2.20 6.52 -8.52
CA PHE A 28 3.35 7.41 -8.33
C PHE A 28 4.34 6.86 -7.30
N LEU A 29 3.86 6.43 -6.13
CA LEU A 29 4.69 5.81 -5.10
C LEU A 29 5.42 4.57 -5.64
N TYR A 30 4.72 3.72 -6.40
CA TYR A 30 5.32 2.54 -7.01
C TYR A 30 6.43 2.90 -8.02
N VAL A 31 6.21 3.91 -8.87
CA VAL A 31 7.20 4.38 -9.86
C VAL A 31 8.46 4.92 -9.19
N ILE A 32 8.34 5.60 -8.04
CA ILE A 32 9.50 6.08 -7.27
C ILE A 32 10.08 5.01 -6.33
N GLY A 33 9.71 3.72 -6.51
CA GLY A 33 10.28 2.60 -5.78
C GLY A 33 9.76 2.42 -4.36
N ILE A 34 8.64 3.04 -3.99
CA ILE A 34 7.99 2.84 -2.69
C ILE A 34 6.87 1.81 -2.83
N GLU A 35 7.07 0.62 -2.24
CA GLU A 35 6.11 -0.47 -2.27
C GLU A 35 5.40 -0.67 -0.92
N PRO A 36 4.06 -0.88 -0.93
CA PRO A 36 3.32 -1.16 0.29
C PRO A 36 3.42 -2.63 0.68
N PHE A 37 3.78 -2.91 1.95
CA PHE A 37 3.83 -4.25 2.55
C PHE A 37 2.83 -4.33 3.70
N VAL A 38 2.06 -5.41 3.75
CA VAL A 38 1.15 -5.65 4.87
C VAL A 38 1.93 -6.27 6.03
N VAL A 39 1.79 -5.69 7.22
CA VAL A 39 2.39 -6.19 8.46
C VAL A 39 1.45 -7.21 9.11
N GLU A 40 1.78 -8.49 8.98
CA GLU A 40 0.93 -9.59 9.44
C GLU A 40 1.14 -9.95 10.91
N THR A 41 2.30 -9.63 11.48
CA THR A 41 2.70 -10.01 12.84
C THR A 41 2.93 -8.77 13.71
N GLY A 42 2.95 -8.97 15.03
CA GLY A 42 3.20 -7.92 16.02
C GLY A 42 4.68 -7.76 16.40
N SER A 43 5.62 -8.35 15.67
CA SER A 43 7.05 -8.32 16.03
C SER A 43 7.65 -6.92 16.10
N MET A 44 7.04 -5.94 15.43
CA MET A 44 7.47 -4.54 15.45
C MET A 44 6.63 -3.64 16.37
N GLU A 45 5.75 -4.21 17.17
CA GLU A 45 5.01 -3.42 18.17
C GLU A 45 5.95 -2.93 19.28
N PRO A 46 5.72 -1.73 19.83
CA PRO A 46 4.62 -0.81 19.52
C PRO A 46 4.84 0.09 18.29
N THR A 47 6.05 0.10 17.69
CA THR A 47 6.42 1.03 16.62
C THR A 47 5.57 0.84 15.36
N ILE A 48 5.41 -0.41 14.90
CA ILE A 48 4.56 -0.76 13.78
C ILE A 48 3.59 -1.84 14.23
N GLN A 49 2.32 -1.47 14.33
CA GLN A 49 1.28 -2.37 14.80
C GLN A 49 0.94 -3.43 13.76
N ARG A 50 0.53 -4.62 14.21
CA ARG A 50 -0.08 -5.63 13.35
C ARG A 50 -1.25 -5.05 12.55
N GLY A 51 -1.37 -5.43 11.29
CA GLY A 51 -2.40 -4.91 10.38
C GLY A 51 -2.08 -3.53 9.81
N SER A 52 -0.88 -2.99 10.05
CA SER A 52 -0.41 -1.78 9.37
C SER A 52 -0.08 -2.06 7.90
N LEU A 53 -0.12 -1.02 7.08
CA LEU A 53 0.47 -0.99 5.75
C LEU A 53 1.78 -0.21 5.83
N SER A 54 2.89 -0.90 5.64
CA SER A 54 4.26 -0.36 5.70
C SER A 54 4.74 -0.02 4.30
N PHE A 55 5.30 1.16 4.11
CA PHE A 55 5.80 1.64 2.82
C PHE A 55 7.31 1.52 2.78
N ILE A 56 7.81 0.66 1.91
CA ILE A 56 9.22 0.28 1.80
C ILE A 56 9.82 0.95 0.56
N ASN A 57 10.84 1.77 0.77
CA ASN A 57 11.63 2.37 -0.31
C ASN A 57 12.73 1.39 -0.75
N LYS A 58 12.60 0.87 -1.97
CA LYS A 58 13.53 -0.09 -2.58
C LYS A 58 14.76 0.57 -3.22
N HIS A 59 14.74 1.88 -3.39
CA HIS A 59 15.88 2.63 -3.94
C HIS A 59 16.92 3.01 -2.87
N VAL A 60 16.64 2.76 -1.59
CA VAL A 60 17.66 2.93 -0.57
C VAL A 60 18.62 1.75 -0.66
N GLU A 61 19.86 2.05 -0.99
CA GLU A 61 20.93 1.05 -1.10
C GLU A 61 21.25 0.43 0.25
N TYR A 62 21.65 -0.83 0.25
CA TYR A 62 22.00 -1.60 1.44
C TYR A 62 23.12 -0.91 2.27
N ASP A 63 24.12 -0.35 1.60
CA ASP A 63 25.28 0.29 2.27
C ASP A 63 24.90 1.58 3.00
N ASN A 64 23.80 2.21 2.60
CA ASN A 64 23.24 3.43 3.22
C ASN A 64 22.34 3.14 4.44
N ILE A 65 22.16 1.87 4.81
CA ILE A 65 21.36 1.49 5.99
C ILE A 65 22.19 1.72 7.25
N ASN A 66 21.57 2.32 8.26
CA ASN A 66 22.18 2.61 9.56
C ASN A 66 21.52 1.78 10.68
N GLU A 67 22.22 1.70 11.82
CA GLU A 67 21.62 1.19 13.05
C GLU A 67 20.37 2.02 13.41
N ASN A 68 19.37 1.37 13.96
CA ASN A 68 18.03 1.86 14.24
C ASN A 68 17.10 2.02 13.02
N ASP A 69 17.59 1.86 11.79
CA ASP A 69 16.70 1.82 10.61
C ASP A 69 15.80 0.58 10.65
N VAL A 70 14.56 0.75 10.22
CA VAL A 70 13.64 -0.37 10.01
C VAL A 70 13.72 -0.78 8.55
N ILE A 71 14.06 -2.04 8.30
CA ILE A 71 14.26 -2.58 6.95
C ILE A 71 13.34 -3.76 6.66
N ALA A 72 13.00 -3.95 5.40
CA ALA A 72 12.38 -5.16 4.89
C ALA A 72 13.45 -6.06 4.27
N PHE A 73 13.37 -7.36 4.52
CA PHE A 73 14.27 -8.36 3.97
C PHE A 73 13.55 -9.69 3.75
N SER A 74 14.12 -10.54 2.90
CA SER A 74 13.58 -11.85 2.58
C SER A 74 14.14 -12.91 3.54
N LEU A 75 13.26 -13.70 4.12
CA LEU A 75 13.62 -14.87 4.93
C LEU A 75 13.93 -16.09 4.04
N PRO A 76 14.69 -17.08 4.52
CA PRO A 76 14.93 -18.34 3.80
C PRO A 76 13.64 -19.08 3.40
N SER A 77 12.53 -18.86 4.13
CA SER A 77 11.21 -19.39 3.81
C SER A 77 10.52 -18.72 2.60
N GLY A 78 11.15 -17.72 1.98
CA GLY A 78 10.57 -16.90 0.93
C GLY A 78 9.59 -15.82 1.42
N LYS A 79 9.28 -15.77 2.71
CA LYS A 79 8.48 -14.70 3.31
C LYS A 79 9.35 -13.46 3.52
N LYS A 80 8.70 -12.30 3.57
CA LYS A 80 9.36 -11.02 3.90
C LYS A 80 9.13 -10.70 5.37
N ALA A 81 10.17 -10.19 6.03
CA ALA A 81 10.11 -9.65 7.39
C ALA A 81 10.45 -8.16 7.35
N THR A 82 9.95 -7.43 8.33
CA THR A 82 10.29 -6.01 8.54
C THR A 82 10.73 -5.86 9.99
N HIS A 83 12.03 -5.64 10.22
CA HIS A 83 12.61 -5.52 11.55
C HIS A 83 13.59 -4.35 11.62
N ARG A 84 14.02 -4.01 12.83
CA ARG A 84 14.98 -2.94 13.10
C ARG A 84 16.42 -3.47 13.06
N VAL A 85 17.30 -2.72 12.43
CA VAL A 85 18.73 -2.97 12.46
C VAL A 85 19.27 -2.59 13.84
N ILE A 86 19.82 -3.55 14.54
CA ILE A 86 20.42 -3.35 15.88
C ILE A 86 21.93 -3.24 15.83
N LYS A 87 22.59 -3.77 14.78
CA LYS A 87 24.03 -3.73 14.62
C LYS A 87 24.45 -3.97 13.17
N LYS A 88 25.51 -3.29 12.74
CA LYS A 88 26.26 -3.60 11.51
C LYS A 88 27.44 -4.51 11.86
N THR A 89 27.59 -5.62 11.15
CA THR A 89 28.67 -6.58 11.35
C THR A 89 29.32 -6.95 10.02
N ASP A 90 30.48 -7.59 10.06
CA ASP A 90 31.15 -8.10 8.85
C ASP A 90 30.34 -9.17 8.11
N ARG A 91 29.35 -9.79 8.79
CA ARG A 91 28.45 -10.80 8.22
C ARG A 91 27.17 -10.19 7.64
N GLY A 92 26.94 -8.89 7.81
CA GLY A 92 25.75 -8.18 7.41
C GLY A 92 25.07 -7.45 8.56
N LEU A 93 23.81 -7.04 8.33
CA LEU A 93 23.00 -6.33 9.31
C LEU A 93 22.33 -7.34 10.26
N GLU A 94 22.54 -7.18 11.55
CA GLU A 94 21.79 -7.91 12.58
C GLU A 94 20.48 -7.18 12.85
N THR A 95 19.37 -7.89 12.75
CA THR A 95 18.03 -7.33 12.90
C THR A 95 17.28 -7.95 14.08
N LYS A 96 16.31 -7.18 14.60
CA LYS A 96 15.42 -7.60 15.68
C LYS A 96 14.07 -6.91 15.56
N GLY A 97 12.99 -7.67 15.78
CA GLY A 97 11.66 -7.09 15.98
C GLY A 97 11.60 -6.30 17.28
N ASP A 98 10.94 -5.16 17.30
CA ASP A 98 10.88 -4.27 18.49
C ASP A 98 10.26 -4.96 19.72
N SER A 99 9.31 -5.89 19.51
CA SER A 99 8.70 -6.70 20.58
C SER A 99 9.44 -7.99 20.90
N ASN A 100 10.47 -8.36 20.13
CA ASN A 100 11.20 -9.60 20.34
C ASN A 100 12.27 -9.45 21.44
N ASN A 101 12.50 -10.52 22.21
CA ASN A 101 13.57 -10.50 23.21
C ASN A 101 14.97 -10.70 22.58
N ASN A 102 15.04 -11.53 21.52
CA ASN A 102 16.30 -11.91 20.88
C ASN A 102 16.37 -11.34 19.45
N SER A 103 17.59 -11.23 18.92
CA SER A 103 17.81 -10.92 17.51
C SER A 103 17.33 -12.08 16.62
N ASP A 104 17.20 -11.82 15.32
CA ASP A 104 16.68 -12.80 14.36
C ASP A 104 17.62 -13.98 14.10
N GLY A 105 18.85 -13.93 14.63
CA GLY A 105 19.85 -14.98 14.49
C GLY A 105 20.40 -15.19 13.08
N ILE A 106 19.87 -14.47 12.11
CA ILE A 106 20.31 -14.42 10.71
C ILE A 106 20.76 -13.00 10.37
N SER A 107 21.88 -12.89 9.65
CA SER A 107 22.31 -11.58 9.15
C SER A 107 21.60 -11.25 7.85
N THR A 108 21.05 -10.03 7.76
CA THR A 108 20.57 -9.49 6.49
C THR A 108 21.76 -9.00 5.69
N THR A 109 21.92 -9.52 4.48
CA THR A 109 22.95 -9.14 3.53
C THR A 109 22.32 -8.42 2.33
N ASN A 110 23.13 -7.87 1.45
CA ASN A 110 22.64 -7.25 0.21
C ASN A 110 21.78 -8.22 -0.64
N ALA A 111 22.04 -9.54 -0.56
CA ALA A 111 21.30 -10.55 -1.33
C ALA A 111 19.86 -10.76 -0.89
N ASN A 112 19.54 -10.55 0.39
CA ASN A 112 18.19 -10.72 0.93
C ASN A 112 17.54 -9.41 1.40
N TYR A 113 18.25 -8.30 1.34
CA TYR A 113 17.70 -6.96 1.59
C TYR A 113 16.67 -6.58 0.52
N VAL A 114 15.59 -5.93 0.93
CA VAL A 114 14.49 -5.49 0.04
C VAL A 114 14.36 -3.97 -0.01
N GLY A 115 14.52 -3.29 1.12
CA GLY A 115 14.40 -1.83 1.19
C GLY A 115 14.21 -1.33 2.62
N LYS A 116 14.19 0.00 2.75
CA LYS A 116 14.02 0.70 4.04
C LYS A 116 12.56 1.11 4.24
N ASN A 117 12.02 0.89 5.43
CA ASN A 117 10.70 1.42 5.80
C ASN A 117 10.77 2.94 5.95
N VAL A 118 9.88 3.65 5.23
CA VAL A 118 9.77 5.10 5.26
C VAL A 118 8.71 5.55 6.26
N PHE A 119 7.52 4.95 6.17
CA PHE A 119 6.41 5.18 7.09
C PHE A 119 5.45 3.99 7.07
N SER A 120 4.53 3.96 8.03
CA SER A 120 3.50 2.92 8.13
C SER A 120 2.18 3.53 8.53
N ILE A 121 1.08 3.05 7.93
CA ILE A 121 -0.28 3.48 8.24
C ILE A 121 -0.96 2.38 9.05
N PRO A 122 -1.29 2.63 10.32
CA PRO A 122 -1.97 1.64 11.18
C PRO A 122 -3.32 1.21 10.60
N LYS A 123 -3.65 -0.07 10.76
CA LYS A 123 -4.93 -0.69 10.38
C LYS A 123 -5.23 -0.75 8.87
N LEU A 124 -4.53 0.01 8.02
CA LEU A 124 -4.79 0.02 6.57
C LEU A 124 -4.46 -1.34 5.92
N GLY A 125 -3.50 -2.08 6.47
CA GLY A 125 -3.16 -3.43 6.01
C GLY A 125 -4.32 -4.42 6.13
N TYR A 126 -5.20 -4.28 7.13
CA TYR A 126 -6.40 -5.14 7.24
C TYR A 126 -7.32 -5.00 6.04
N ALA A 127 -7.50 -3.77 5.51
CA ALA A 127 -8.29 -3.56 4.30
C ALA A 127 -7.65 -4.28 3.09
N VAL A 128 -6.33 -4.22 2.96
CA VAL A 128 -5.60 -4.92 1.89
C VAL A 128 -5.73 -6.44 2.06
N MET A 129 -5.56 -6.96 3.28
CA MET A 129 -5.76 -8.39 3.57
C MET A 129 -7.17 -8.86 3.20
N LEU A 130 -8.20 -8.07 3.56
CA LEU A 130 -9.59 -8.38 3.23
C LEU A 130 -9.81 -8.47 1.72
N ILE A 131 -9.28 -7.51 0.96
CA ILE A 131 -9.38 -7.46 -0.50
C ILE A 131 -8.68 -8.67 -1.15
N GLN A 132 -7.61 -9.18 -0.56
CA GLN A 132 -6.88 -10.34 -1.07
C GLN A 132 -7.65 -11.67 -0.91
N THR A 133 -8.64 -11.72 -0.02
CA THR A 133 -9.49 -12.91 0.14
C THR A 133 -10.39 -13.13 -1.08
N THR A 134 -10.83 -14.37 -1.32
CA THR A 134 -11.79 -14.68 -2.41
C THR A 134 -13.07 -13.86 -2.27
N LYS A 135 -13.60 -13.72 -1.05
CA LYS A 135 -14.79 -12.90 -0.78
C LYS A 135 -14.52 -11.42 -1.08
N GLY A 136 -13.38 -10.90 -0.66
CA GLY A 136 -12.98 -9.51 -0.93
C GLY A 136 -12.83 -9.20 -2.43
N LYS A 137 -12.25 -10.12 -3.20
CA LYS A 137 -12.15 -10.00 -4.67
C LYS A 137 -13.52 -9.94 -5.33
N ILE A 138 -14.48 -10.79 -4.89
CA ILE A 138 -15.87 -10.77 -5.40
C ILE A 138 -16.54 -9.43 -5.06
N ILE A 139 -16.42 -8.96 -3.81
CA ILE A 139 -16.97 -7.67 -3.39
C ILE A 139 -16.38 -6.53 -4.21
N MET A 140 -15.07 -6.51 -4.41
CA MET A 140 -14.41 -5.49 -5.25
C MET A 140 -14.92 -5.54 -6.69
N GLY A 141 -15.00 -6.73 -7.29
CA GLY A 141 -15.51 -6.89 -8.65
C GLY A 141 -16.95 -6.38 -8.81
N THR A 142 -17.83 -6.70 -7.86
CA THR A 142 -19.22 -6.20 -7.86
C THR A 142 -19.29 -4.68 -7.66
N MET A 143 -18.47 -4.11 -6.79
CA MET A 143 -18.37 -2.65 -6.61
C MET A 143 -17.92 -1.95 -7.90
N ILE A 144 -16.90 -2.46 -8.57
CA ILE A 144 -16.41 -1.91 -9.84
C ILE A 144 -17.53 -1.95 -10.89
N LEU A 145 -18.24 -3.07 -11.00
CA LEU A 145 -19.37 -3.21 -11.93
C LEU A 145 -20.47 -2.19 -11.64
N ILE A 146 -20.85 -2.01 -10.38
CA ILE A 146 -21.83 -1.00 -9.96
C ILE A 146 -21.36 0.41 -10.34
N ILE A 147 -20.10 0.76 -10.08
CA ILE A 147 -19.53 2.05 -10.45
C ILE A 147 -19.59 2.29 -11.96
N LEU A 148 -19.27 1.27 -12.77
CA LEU A 148 -19.38 1.34 -14.24
C LEU A 148 -20.81 1.56 -14.70
N ILE A 149 -21.77 0.81 -14.17
CA ILE A 149 -23.19 0.96 -14.50
C ILE A 149 -23.69 2.37 -14.13
N LEU A 150 -23.37 2.84 -12.94
CA LEU A 150 -23.73 4.19 -12.51
C LEU A 150 -23.04 5.25 -13.37
N GLY A 151 -21.79 5.04 -13.77
CA GLY A 151 -21.07 5.91 -14.71
C GLY A 151 -21.76 6.01 -16.08
N LEU A 152 -22.27 4.90 -16.59
CA LEU A 152 -23.05 4.89 -17.85
C LEU A 152 -24.40 5.60 -17.69
N LEU A 153 -25.07 5.44 -16.55
CA LEU A 153 -26.40 6.04 -16.29
C LEU A 153 -26.30 7.55 -16.00
N PHE A 154 -25.25 7.99 -15.27
CA PHE A 154 -25.08 9.38 -14.83
C PHE A 154 -24.00 10.14 -15.61
N GLY A 155 -23.27 9.50 -16.52
CA GLY A 155 -22.28 10.14 -17.38
C GLY A 155 -22.95 11.18 -18.29
N ASP A 156 -22.36 12.38 -18.41
CA ASP A 156 -22.86 13.40 -19.32
C ASP A 156 -22.56 13.00 -20.77
N ASN A 157 -23.59 12.63 -21.52
CA ASN A 157 -23.51 12.56 -22.98
C ASN A 157 -23.31 13.97 -23.58
N LYS A 158 -22.11 14.54 -23.47
CA LYS A 158 -21.74 15.81 -24.15
C LYS A 158 -21.56 15.66 -25.67
N LYS A 159 -22.01 14.59 -26.29
CA LYS A 159 -21.89 14.36 -27.74
C LYS A 159 -23.01 14.98 -28.58
N GLY A 160 -23.71 16.04 -28.13
CA GLY A 160 -24.88 16.57 -28.85
C GLY A 160 -24.87 18.06 -29.19
N LYS A 161 -23.78 18.84 -28.99
CA LYS A 161 -23.79 20.29 -29.24
C LYS A 161 -22.62 20.83 -30.08
N ARG A 162 -22.16 20.09 -31.06
CA ARG A 162 -21.11 20.59 -31.96
C ARG A 162 -21.47 20.49 -33.44
N PHE A 163 -22.70 20.72 -33.83
CA PHE A 163 -23.05 21.00 -35.24
C PHE A 163 -24.37 21.78 -35.27
N LYS A 164 -24.31 23.11 -35.08
CA LYS A 164 -25.21 24.12 -35.63
C LYS A 164 -24.55 25.47 -35.44
N LYS A 165 -23.68 25.83 -36.35
CA LYS A 165 -23.40 27.20 -36.77
C LYS A 165 -23.17 27.12 -38.27
N GLU A 166 -24.18 27.32 -38.99
CA GLU A 166 -24.25 28.00 -40.27
C GLU A 166 -25.17 29.18 -40.06
#